data_7f555bfa89cf1ed4e394952eee509abd
#
_entry.id   7f555bfa89cf1ed4e394952eee509abd
#
_cell.length_a   1.000
_cell.length_b   1.000
_cell.length_c   1.000
_cell.angle_alpha   90.00
_cell.angle_beta   90.00
_cell.angle_gamma   90.00
#
_symmetry.space_group_name_H-M   'P 1'
#
loop_
_entity.id
_entity.type
_entity.pdbx_description
1 polymer ?
#
loop_
_entity_poly.entity_id
_entity_poly.type
_entity_poly.pdbx_seq_one_letter_code
_entity_poly.pdbx_strand_id
1 'polypeptide(L)'
;MSELFLITGAAGHLGGTIVRKLLESGKKVRVLVLPGEKHIPEGVSEVFFGDVCDVKSIEAAFMHSENENLIVIHCAGIVSIETKYNQKVYDVNVIGTKNVVNLCKIYNIFKLVYVSSVHAISEKT
;
A
#
# COMPACT_ATOMS: atom_id res chain seq x y z
N MET A 1 11.73 11.86 -16.35
CA MET A 1 11.15 11.83 -15.01
C MET A 1 11.40 10.50 -14.37
N SER A 2 11.70 10.49 -13.10
CA SER A 2 11.96 9.25 -12.39
C SER A 2 10.68 8.68 -11.83
N GLU A 3 10.66 7.37 -11.68
CA GLU A 3 9.53 6.67 -11.09
C GLU A 3 9.79 6.46 -9.61
N LEU A 4 8.75 6.67 -8.82
CA LEU A 4 8.80 6.43 -7.39
C LEU A 4 7.60 5.57 -7.05
N PHE A 5 7.84 4.45 -6.37
CA PHE A 5 6.77 3.51 -6.02
C PHE A 5 6.44 3.61 -4.55
N LEU A 6 5.17 3.77 -4.25
CA LEU A 6 4.68 3.72 -2.86
C LEU A 6 3.88 2.44 -2.70
N ILE A 7 4.30 1.60 -1.76
CA ILE A 7 3.63 0.32 -1.51
C ILE A 7 2.96 0.40 -0.15
N THR A 8 1.64 0.27 -0.12
CA THR A 8 0.94 0.14 1.15
C THR A 8 0.89 -1.34 1.51
N GLY A 9 0.81 -1.64 2.80
CA GLY A 9 0.81 -3.02 3.23
C GLY A 9 2.13 -3.71 2.98
N ALA A 10 3.22 -2.96 3.00
CA ALA A 10 4.53 -3.47 2.61
C ALA A 10 5.08 -4.54 3.56
N ALA A 11 4.61 -4.55 4.80
CA ALA A 11 5.06 -5.55 5.76
C ALA A 11 4.36 -6.89 5.57
N GLY A 12 3.29 -6.93 4.79
CA GLY A 12 2.58 -8.17 4.55
C GLY A 12 3.30 -9.04 3.54
N HIS A 13 2.82 -10.26 3.40
CA HIS A 13 3.47 -11.22 2.51
C HIS A 13 3.51 -10.73 1.05
N LEU A 14 2.35 -10.33 0.55
CA LEU A 14 2.26 -9.89 -0.85
C LEU A 14 3.00 -8.58 -1.06
N GLY A 15 2.76 -7.59 -0.17
CA GLY A 15 3.41 -6.30 -0.30
C GLY A 15 4.91 -6.41 -0.21
N GLY A 16 5.41 -7.24 0.71
CA GLY A 16 6.85 -7.45 0.84
C GLY A 16 7.48 -8.06 -0.39
N THR A 17 6.76 -8.99 -1.02
CA THR A 17 7.24 -9.60 -2.25
C THR A 17 7.35 -8.57 -3.37
N ILE A 18 6.33 -7.71 -3.48
CA ILE A 18 6.35 -6.67 -4.50
C ILE A 18 7.52 -5.71 -4.26
N VAL A 19 7.74 -5.31 -3.01
CA VAL A 19 8.85 -4.42 -2.69
C VAL A 19 10.18 -5.04 -3.12
N ARG A 20 10.40 -6.32 -2.77
CA ARG A 20 11.65 -6.97 -3.14
C ARG A 20 11.85 -6.99 -4.64
N LYS A 21 10.79 -7.29 -5.39
CA LYS A 21 10.90 -7.34 -6.85
C LYS A 21 11.25 -5.98 -7.43
N LEU A 22 10.64 -4.92 -6.91
CA LEU A 22 10.92 -3.58 -7.39
C LEU A 22 12.34 -3.17 -7.08
N LEU A 23 12.82 -3.50 -5.88
CA LEU A 23 14.20 -3.16 -5.51
C LEU A 23 15.21 -3.92 -6.35
N GLU A 24 14.92 -5.18 -6.67
CA GLU A 24 15.79 -5.97 -7.54
C GLU A 24 15.87 -5.37 -8.92
N SER A 25 14.82 -4.68 -9.34
CA SER A 25 14.79 -4.02 -10.65
C SER A 25 15.36 -2.61 -10.60
N GLY A 26 15.94 -2.21 -9.48
CA GLY A 26 16.56 -0.90 -9.38
C GLY A 26 15.59 0.25 -9.19
N LYS A 27 14.36 -0.03 -8.79
CA LYS A 27 13.36 1.01 -8.61
C LYS A 27 13.47 1.65 -7.24
N LYS A 28 13.05 2.92 -7.16
CA LYS A 28 13.02 3.64 -5.92
C LYS A 28 11.68 3.38 -5.24
N VAL A 29 11.69 2.95 -4.00
CA VAL A 29 10.49 2.46 -3.32
C VAL A 29 10.31 3.14 -1.98
N ARG A 30 9.09 3.62 -1.74
CA ARG A 30 8.60 4.03 -0.43
C ARG A 30 7.68 2.94 0.09
N VAL A 31 7.66 2.76 1.40
CA VAL A 31 6.72 1.82 1.99
C VAL A 31 5.87 2.53 3.03
N LEU A 32 4.62 2.10 3.13
CA LEU A 32 3.70 2.56 4.17
C LEU A 32 3.30 1.34 4.97
N VAL A 33 3.62 1.38 6.26
CA VAL A 33 3.35 0.27 7.17
C VAL A 33 2.66 0.80 8.41
N LEU A 34 2.02 -0.08 9.15
CA LEU A 34 1.35 0.31 10.38
C LEU A 34 2.37 0.75 11.43
N PRO A 35 1.97 1.69 12.30
CA PRO A 35 2.86 2.10 13.38
C PRO A 35 3.24 0.90 14.24
N GLY A 36 4.50 0.82 14.59
CA GLY A 36 4.99 -0.28 15.40
C GLY A 36 5.37 -1.52 14.61
N GLU A 37 5.21 -1.49 13.31
CA GLU A 37 5.60 -2.63 12.48
C GLU A 37 7.09 -2.84 12.50
N LYS A 38 7.53 -4.07 12.68
CA LYS A 38 8.94 -4.41 12.76
C LYS A 38 9.48 -5.08 11.51
N HIS A 39 8.62 -5.63 10.69
CA HIS A 39 9.04 -6.35 9.49
C HIS A 39 9.05 -5.41 8.30
N ILE A 40 10.06 -4.56 8.24
CA ILE A 40 10.16 -3.56 7.18
C ILE A 40 11.18 -4.02 6.16
N PRO A 41 10.82 -4.05 4.88
CA PRO A 41 11.76 -4.49 3.84
C PRO A 41 13.00 -3.60 3.82
N GLU A 42 14.17 -4.23 3.64
CA GLU A 42 15.42 -3.50 3.53
C GLU A 42 15.59 -2.93 2.14
N GLY A 43 16.33 -1.84 2.06
CA GLY A 43 16.68 -1.25 0.78
C GLY A 43 15.71 -0.20 0.29
N VAL A 44 14.62 0.04 1.01
CA VAL A 44 13.65 1.06 0.59
C VAL A 44 14.22 2.44 0.88
N SER A 45 13.80 3.42 0.08
CA SER A 45 14.31 4.77 0.24
C SER A 45 13.63 5.50 1.39
N GLU A 46 12.37 5.20 1.67
CA GLU A 46 11.64 5.87 2.74
C GLU A 46 10.63 4.92 3.37
N VAL A 47 10.40 5.09 4.66
CA VAL A 47 9.42 4.33 5.40
C VAL A 47 8.46 5.31 6.04
N PHE A 48 7.16 5.09 5.81
CA PHE A 48 6.11 5.89 6.43
C PHE A 48 5.27 4.99 7.31
N PHE A 49 4.93 5.48 8.48
CA PHE A 49 4.10 4.74 9.42
C PHE A 49 2.71 5.39 9.49
N GLY A 50 1.69 4.60 9.23
CA GLY A 50 0.34 5.13 9.28
C GLY A 50 -0.68 4.03 9.05
N ASP A 51 -1.93 4.39 9.28
CA ASP A 51 -3.06 3.48 9.10
C ASP A 51 -3.90 4.02 7.95
N VAL A 52 -4.15 3.20 6.94
CA VAL A 52 -4.92 3.67 5.78
C VAL A 52 -6.32 4.14 6.16
N CYS A 53 -6.83 3.72 7.30
CA CYS A 53 -8.13 4.19 7.78
C CYS A 53 -8.05 5.60 8.39
N ASP A 54 -6.85 6.10 8.62
CA ASP A 54 -6.62 7.44 9.17
C ASP A 54 -5.88 8.25 8.12
N VAL A 55 -6.62 9.03 7.34
CA VAL A 55 -6.06 9.72 6.20
C VAL A 55 -4.91 10.65 6.55
N LYS A 56 -5.00 11.29 7.71
CA LYS A 56 -3.94 12.22 8.10
C LYS A 56 -2.63 11.52 8.39
N SER A 57 -2.69 10.27 8.86
CA SER A 57 -1.48 9.54 9.20
C SER A 57 -0.73 9.07 7.96
N ILE A 58 -1.38 9.02 6.81
CA ILE A 58 -0.75 8.49 5.61
C ILE A 58 -0.49 9.54 4.53
N GLU A 59 -0.96 10.75 4.75
CA GLU A 59 -0.94 11.78 3.70
C GLU A 59 0.48 12.07 3.21
N ALA A 60 1.44 12.14 4.12
CA ALA A 60 2.81 12.49 3.76
C ALA A 60 3.42 11.48 2.77
N ALA A 61 2.98 10.24 2.82
CA ALA A 61 3.52 9.21 1.93
C ALA A 61 3.16 9.46 0.47
N PHE A 62 2.14 10.26 0.21
CA PHE A 62 1.67 10.53 -1.14
C PHE A 62 2.27 11.80 -1.75
N MET A 63 3.05 12.53 -0.96
CA MET A 63 3.68 13.76 -1.46
C MET A 63 4.93 13.41 -2.28
N HIS A 64 5.09 14.10 -3.39
CA HIS A 64 6.24 13.84 -4.27
C HIS A 64 6.57 15.11 -5.04
N SER A 65 7.78 15.15 -5.61
CA SER A 65 8.18 16.30 -6.41
C SER A 65 7.56 16.22 -7.79
N GLU A 66 7.59 17.34 -8.50
CA GLU A 66 7.06 17.41 -9.85
C GLU A 66 7.89 16.58 -10.83
N ASN A 67 9.11 16.27 -10.45
CA ASN A 67 9.99 15.50 -11.32
C ASN A 67 9.86 14.00 -11.12
N GLU A 68 8.95 13.59 -10.26
CA GLU A 68 8.75 12.19 -9.97
C GLU A 68 7.35 11.75 -10.36
N ASN A 69 7.26 10.60 -10.98
CA ASN A 69 5.97 9.96 -11.22
C ASN A 69 5.73 8.99 -10.08
N LEU A 70 4.80 9.34 -9.22
CA LEU A 70 4.48 8.47 -8.06
C LEU A 70 3.48 7.42 -8.52
N ILE A 71 3.87 6.16 -8.34
CA ILE A 71 3.02 5.02 -8.64
C ILE A 71 2.67 4.37 -7.32
N VAL A 72 1.38 4.29 -7.01
CA VAL A 72 0.93 3.72 -5.75
C VAL A 72 0.43 2.30 -5.98
N ILE A 73 0.97 1.36 -5.23
CA ILE A 73 0.50 -0.03 -5.26
C ILE A 73 -0.12 -0.31 -3.91
N HIS A 74 -1.43 -0.42 -3.89
CA HIS A 74 -2.19 -0.55 -2.66
C HIS A 74 -2.43 -2.02 -2.34
N CYS A 75 -1.75 -2.53 -1.32
CA CYS A 75 -1.84 -3.92 -0.90
C CYS A 75 -2.30 -4.05 0.55
N ALA A 76 -2.94 -3.04 1.07
CA ALA A 76 -3.19 -2.98 2.50
C ALA A 76 -4.42 -3.73 2.96
N GLY A 77 -5.14 -4.36 2.07
CA GLY A 77 -6.32 -5.09 2.48
C GLY A 77 -5.97 -6.25 3.39
N ILE A 78 -6.76 -6.44 4.43
CA ILE A 78 -6.64 -7.59 5.29
C ILE A 78 -7.55 -8.66 4.72
N VAL A 79 -6.99 -9.83 4.47
CA VAL A 79 -7.78 -10.93 3.94
C VAL A 79 -7.92 -11.97 5.03
N SER A 80 -9.15 -12.27 5.36
CA SER A 80 -9.46 -13.30 6.34
C SER A 80 -10.02 -14.50 5.61
N ILE A 81 -9.51 -15.66 5.94
CA ILE A 81 -10.06 -16.89 5.40
C ILE A 81 -11.25 -17.38 6.19
N GLU A 82 -11.53 -16.69 7.28
CA GLU A 82 -12.72 -17.01 8.07
C GLU A 82 -13.96 -16.56 7.34
N THR A 83 -15.04 -17.24 7.60
CA THR A 83 -16.28 -16.94 6.92
C THR A 83 -17.06 -15.83 7.59
N LYS A 84 -16.71 -15.49 8.81
CA LYS A 84 -17.46 -14.47 9.55
C LYS A 84 -17.09 -13.08 9.10
N TYR A 85 -18.08 -12.21 9.10
CA TYR A 85 -17.86 -10.81 8.85
C TYR A 85 -16.94 -10.24 9.93
N ASN A 86 -16.01 -9.42 9.53
CA ASN A 86 -15.07 -8.80 10.43
C ASN A 86 -15.02 -7.30 10.15
N GLN A 87 -15.37 -6.50 11.15
CA GLN A 87 -15.44 -5.05 10.98
C GLN A 87 -14.08 -4.48 10.59
N LYS A 88 -13.02 -5.00 11.16
CA LYS A 88 -11.70 -4.48 10.83
C LYS A 88 -11.33 -4.75 9.38
N VAL A 89 -11.67 -5.90 8.86
CA VAL A 89 -11.43 -6.20 7.44
C VAL A 89 -12.22 -5.25 6.57
N TYR A 90 -13.48 -5.01 6.93
CA TYR A 90 -14.30 -4.08 6.19
C TYR A 90 -13.68 -2.68 6.18
N ASP A 91 -13.26 -2.19 7.36
CA ASP A 91 -12.71 -0.85 7.47
C ASP A 91 -11.45 -0.69 6.63
N VAL A 92 -10.55 -1.67 6.69
CA VAL A 92 -9.31 -1.57 5.93
C VAL A 92 -9.58 -1.65 4.44
N ASN A 93 -10.47 -2.55 4.03
CA ASN A 93 -10.72 -2.74 2.61
C ASN A 93 -11.58 -1.65 2.00
N VAL A 94 -12.52 -1.11 2.74
CA VAL A 94 -13.44 -0.11 2.21
C VAL A 94 -12.97 1.30 2.51
N ILE A 95 -12.81 1.61 3.80
CA ILE A 95 -12.45 2.96 4.21
C ILE A 95 -11.01 3.27 3.83
N GLY A 96 -10.11 2.32 4.06
CA GLY A 96 -8.71 2.53 3.72
C GLY A 96 -8.50 2.73 2.24
N THR A 97 -9.14 1.92 1.41
CA THR A 97 -9.01 2.06 -0.03
C THR A 97 -9.58 3.39 -0.51
N LYS A 98 -10.71 3.81 0.06
CA LYS A 98 -11.29 5.09 -0.29
C LYS A 98 -10.34 6.24 0.03
N ASN A 99 -9.68 6.18 1.19
CA ASN A 99 -8.72 7.21 1.56
C ASN A 99 -7.54 7.23 0.61
N VAL A 100 -7.03 6.07 0.24
CA VAL A 100 -5.91 5.97 -0.70
C VAL A 100 -6.30 6.58 -2.05
N VAL A 101 -7.47 6.23 -2.56
CA VAL A 101 -7.93 6.76 -3.84
C VAL A 101 -8.05 8.27 -3.79
N ASN A 102 -8.61 8.80 -2.71
CA ASN A 102 -8.76 10.25 -2.58
C ASN A 102 -7.42 10.97 -2.55
N LEU A 103 -6.45 10.42 -1.82
CA LEU A 103 -5.12 11.02 -1.78
C LEU A 103 -4.42 10.95 -3.13
N CYS A 104 -4.65 9.88 -3.87
CA CYS A 104 -4.11 9.77 -5.21
C CYS A 104 -4.62 10.90 -6.11
N LYS A 105 -5.88 11.28 -5.93
CA LYS A 105 -6.44 12.38 -6.70
C LYS A 105 -5.90 13.73 -6.24
N ILE A 106 -5.80 13.91 -4.93
CA ILE A 106 -5.35 15.18 -4.37
C ILE A 106 -3.90 15.47 -4.77
N TYR A 107 -3.05 14.47 -4.71
CA TYR A 107 -1.63 14.65 -4.96
C TYR A 107 -1.23 14.32 -6.39
N ASN A 108 -2.23 14.12 -7.25
CA ASN A 108 -2.01 13.94 -8.69
C ASN A 108 -0.93 12.90 -8.98
N ILE A 109 -1.14 11.70 -8.45
CA ILE A 109 -0.16 10.63 -8.65
C ILE A 109 -0.25 10.14 -10.09
N PHE A 110 0.81 9.46 -10.54
CA PHE A 110 0.89 9.00 -11.91
C PHE A 110 -0.01 7.80 -12.17
N LYS A 111 -0.05 6.85 -11.23
CA LYS A 111 -0.80 5.61 -11.44
C LYS A 111 -1.12 4.97 -10.10
N LEU A 112 -2.30 4.40 -10.00
CA LEU A 112 -2.70 3.61 -8.84
C LEU A 112 -2.98 2.18 -9.28
N VAL A 113 -2.34 1.23 -8.62
CA VAL A 113 -2.58 -0.18 -8.84
C VAL A 113 -3.15 -0.75 -7.55
N TYR A 114 -4.31 -1.35 -7.64
CA TYR A 114 -4.94 -1.98 -6.49
C TYR A 114 -4.71 -3.48 -6.58
N VAL A 115 -4.06 -4.03 -5.57
CA VAL A 115 -3.78 -5.46 -5.51
C VAL A 115 -4.65 -6.06 -4.44
N SER A 116 -5.49 -6.98 -4.83
CA SER A 116 -6.42 -7.62 -3.94
C SER A 116 -6.04 -9.07 -3.74
N SER A 117 -6.15 -9.53 -2.50
CA SER A 117 -5.83 -10.91 -2.19
C SER A 117 -7.10 -11.76 -2.26
N VAL A 118 -7.76 -11.73 -3.39
CA VAL A 118 -9.03 -12.44 -3.52
C VAL A 118 -8.87 -13.92 -3.81
N HIS A 119 -7.64 -14.37 -3.94
CA HIS A 119 -7.42 -15.79 -4.22
C HIS A 119 -8.08 -16.69 -3.18
N ALA A 120 -8.17 -16.20 -1.95
CA ALA A 120 -8.81 -16.97 -0.90
C ALA A 120 -10.28 -17.19 -1.17
N ILE A 121 -10.87 -16.33 -1.99
CA ILE A 121 -12.27 -16.44 -2.34
C ILE A 121 -12.46 -17.32 -3.54
N SER A 122 -11.57 -17.23 -4.47
CA SER A 122 -11.72 -17.93 -5.74
C SER A 122 -11.70 -19.43 -5.58
N GLU A 123 -11.05 -19.94 -4.57
CA GLU A 123 -11.04 -21.36 -4.37
C GLU A 123 -12.37 -21.92 -4.01
N LYS A 124 -13.24 -21.09 -3.64
CA LYS A 124 -14.55 -21.54 -3.27
C LYS A 124 -15.26 -22.18 -4.40
N THR A 125 -14.95 -21.80 -5.54
CA THR A 125 -15.69 -22.28 -6.70
C THR A 125 -15.29 -23.67 -7.11
#